data_9e6f230fa34efc93530de8752cd59198
#
_entry.id   9e6f230fa34efc93530de8752cd59198
#
_cell.length_a   1.000
_cell.length_b   1.000
_cell.length_c   1.000
_cell.angle_alpha   90.00
_cell.angle_beta   90.00
_cell.angle_gamma   90.00
#
_symmetry.space_group_name_H-M   'P 1'
#
loop_
_entity.id
_entity.type
_entity.pdbx_description
1 polymer ?
#
loop_
_entity_poly.entity_id
_entity_poly.type
_entity_poly.pdbx_seq_one_letter_code
_entity_poly.pdbx_strand_id
1 'polypeptide(L)'
;AAMLMLRPLIAANENRRYKVHTFIFFIFIVANIGGCLTPLGDPPLFLGFLRGVDFFWTTVHLLPPLLLVLAVLTCIYLAIDTYFYKKEVAEGSFKLPTEKVPFGIDGAVNFLWLAGIVGAVLMSGIWKSNVSFEVLSVHLSLPGLARDALFILFAVLSLVTTPKIAREANQFNWDAILEVAKLFFGIFICIVPVLEMLRAGAAGAFAPLVALVTNEAGEFNNVMFFWLTGTLSAFLDNAPTY
;
A
#
# COMPACT_ATOMS: atom_id res chain seq x y z
N ALA A 1 0.43 -2.37 -7.66
CA ALA A 1 0.14 -3.81 -7.87
C ALA A 1 -1.36 -4.07 -7.99
N ALA A 2 -2.19 -3.63 -7.02
CA ALA A 2 -3.64 -3.89 -7.04
C ALA A 2 -4.32 -3.38 -8.32
N MET A 3 -4.01 -2.17 -8.78
CA MET A 3 -4.60 -1.62 -10.00
C MET A 3 -4.23 -2.41 -11.26
N LEU A 4 -3.02 -2.99 -11.32
CA LEU A 4 -2.60 -3.83 -12.45
C LEU A 4 -3.40 -5.14 -12.54
N MET A 5 -3.76 -5.70 -11.39
CA MET A 5 -4.48 -6.97 -11.31
C MET A 5 -6.01 -6.82 -11.38
N LEU A 6 -6.54 -5.62 -11.13
CA LEU A 6 -7.98 -5.40 -11.06
C LEU A 6 -8.69 -5.70 -12.38
N ARG A 7 -8.12 -5.31 -13.52
CA ARG A 7 -8.72 -5.54 -14.83
C ARG A 7 -8.74 -7.00 -15.26
N PRO A 8 -7.62 -7.74 -15.18
CA PRO A 8 -7.66 -9.19 -15.38
C PRO A 8 -8.69 -9.88 -14.48
N LEU A 9 -8.82 -9.40 -13.22
CA LEU A 9 -9.80 -9.94 -12.29
C LEU A 9 -11.24 -9.64 -12.73
N ILE A 10 -11.53 -8.42 -13.22
CA ILE A 10 -12.84 -8.05 -13.76
C ILE A 10 -13.16 -8.93 -14.97
N ALA A 11 -12.24 -9.03 -15.94
CA ALA A 11 -12.42 -9.82 -17.14
C ALA A 11 -12.65 -11.31 -16.83
N ALA A 12 -11.87 -11.88 -15.91
CA ALA A 12 -12.01 -13.28 -15.49
C ALA A 12 -13.37 -13.58 -14.81
N ASN A 13 -14.01 -12.56 -14.24
CA ASN A 13 -15.29 -12.68 -13.52
C ASN A 13 -16.46 -12.00 -14.27
N GLU A 14 -16.30 -11.63 -15.53
CA GLU A 14 -17.34 -10.93 -16.29
C GLU A 14 -18.64 -11.72 -16.37
N ASN A 15 -18.53 -13.02 -16.59
CA ASN A 15 -19.66 -13.94 -16.75
C ASN A 15 -20.28 -14.42 -15.44
N ARG A 16 -19.74 -14.00 -14.28
CA ARG A 16 -20.28 -14.37 -12.95
C ARG A 16 -21.33 -13.38 -12.48
N ARG A 17 -22.44 -13.91 -12.00
CA ARG A 17 -23.51 -13.10 -11.37
C ARG A 17 -23.15 -12.64 -9.97
N TYR A 18 -22.59 -13.53 -9.16
CA TYR A 18 -22.19 -13.25 -7.78
C TYR A 18 -20.67 -13.07 -7.69
N LYS A 19 -20.17 -11.88 -7.96
CA LYS A 19 -18.72 -11.56 -8.04
C LYS A 19 -18.22 -10.52 -7.03
N VAL A 20 -19.12 -9.88 -6.28
CA VAL A 20 -18.77 -8.79 -5.36
C VAL A 20 -17.74 -9.23 -4.32
N HIS A 21 -17.93 -10.41 -3.72
CA HIS A 21 -17.01 -10.96 -2.74
C HIS A 21 -15.59 -11.13 -3.27
N THR A 22 -15.42 -11.48 -4.55
CA THR A 22 -14.08 -11.62 -5.17
C THR A 22 -13.32 -10.28 -5.15
N PHE A 23 -14.00 -9.16 -5.43
CA PHE A 23 -13.37 -7.83 -5.38
C PHE A 23 -13.08 -7.39 -3.96
N ILE A 24 -13.98 -7.68 -3.01
CA ILE A 24 -13.77 -7.36 -1.59
C ILE A 24 -12.54 -8.11 -1.06
N PHE A 25 -12.44 -9.41 -1.30
CA PHE A 25 -11.29 -10.19 -0.86
C PHE A 25 -10.00 -9.83 -1.60
N PHE A 26 -10.10 -9.43 -2.86
CA PHE A 26 -8.95 -8.88 -3.59
C PHE A 26 -8.39 -7.63 -2.91
N ILE A 27 -9.27 -6.71 -2.47
CA ILE A 27 -8.83 -5.52 -1.73
C ILE A 27 -8.19 -5.93 -0.40
N PHE A 28 -8.80 -6.83 0.36
CA PHE A 28 -8.25 -7.26 1.64
C PHE A 28 -6.90 -7.97 1.49
N ILE A 29 -6.79 -8.90 0.56
CA ILE A 29 -5.61 -9.76 0.42
C ILE A 29 -4.49 -9.03 -0.35
N VAL A 30 -4.80 -8.47 -1.51
CA VAL A 30 -3.77 -7.93 -2.42
C VAL A 30 -3.44 -6.48 -2.10
N ALA A 31 -4.46 -5.64 -1.90
CA ALA A 31 -4.22 -4.22 -1.65
C ALA A 31 -3.73 -3.95 -0.22
N ASN A 32 -4.41 -4.52 0.79
CA ASN A 32 -4.09 -4.23 2.19
C ASN A 32 -3.00 -5.15 2.74
N ILE A 33 -3.23 -6.48 2.79
CA ILE A 33 -2.27 -7.41 3.38
C ILE A 33 -0.97 -7.45 2.57
N GLY A 34 -1.07 -7.52 1.24
CA GLY A 34 0.12 -7.51 0.38
C GLY A 34 0.94 -6.23 0.47
N GLY A 35 0.29 -5.10 0.80
CA GLY A 35 0.94 -3.80 0.99
C GLY A 35 1.90 -3.75 2.17
N CYS A 36 1.65 -4.51 3.24
CA CYS A 36 2.46 -4.43 4.46
C CYS A 36 3.84 -5.12 4.37
N LEU A 37 4.15 -5.83 3.27
CA LEU A 37 5.40 -6.57 3.15
C LEU A 37 6.63 -5.70 2.90
N THR A 38 6.46 -4.57 2.24
CA THR A 38 7.59 -3.69 1.92
C THR A 38 7.19 -2.22 2.04
N PRO A 39 8.16 -1.33 2.29
CA PRO A 39 7.92 0.11 2.31
C PRO A 39 7.31 0.70 1.02
N LEU A 40 7.42 -0.01 -0.10
CA LEU A 40 6.80 0.42 -1.38
C LEU A 40 5.32 0.02 -1.49
N GLY A 41 4.85 -0.85 -0.62
CA GLY A 41 3.47 -1.36 -0.65
C GLY A 41 2.45 -0.43 -0.01
N ASP A 42 2.89 0.32 1.01
CA ASP A 42 2.01 1.21 1.77
C ASP A 42 2.76 2.51 2.15
N PRO A 43 2.18 3.70 1.92
CA PRO A 43 2.81 4.99 2.20
C PRO A 43 3.34 5.16 3.63
N PRO A 44 2.65 4.75 4.70
CA PRO A 44 3.18 4.82 6.06
C PRO A 44 4.49 4.08 6.23
N LEU A 45 4.60 2.87 5.67
CA LEU A 45 5.83 2.09 5.75
C LEU A 45 6.99 2.76 5.02
N PHE A 46 6.70 3.47 3.93
CA PHE A 46 7.70 4.28 3.23
C PHE A 46 8.17 5.45 4.09
N LEU A 47 7.26 6.11 4.82
CA LEU A 47 7.63 7.15 5.78
C LEU A 47 8.51 6.60 6.90
N GLY A 48 8.21 5.41 7.43
CA GLY A 48 9.05 4.71 8.40
C GLY A 48 10.45 4.42 7.85
N PHE A 49 10.55 3.96 6.61
CA PHE A 49 11.83 3.75 5.92
C PHE A 49 12.62 5.07 5.82
N LEU A 50 11.98 6.18 5.46
CA LEU A 50 12.61 7.50 5.41
C LEU A 50 13.08 7.99 6.80
N ARG A 51 12.48 7.50 7.87
CA ARG A 51 12.85 7.75 9.27
C ARG A 51 13.90 6.78 9.81
N GLY A 52 14.44 5.89 8.97
CA GLY A 52 15.54 4.99 9.28
C GLY A 52 15.15 3.56 9.66
N VAL A 53 13.90 3.18 9.50
CA VAL A 53 13.51 1.76 9.61
C VAL A 53 14.09 0.99 8.44
N ASP A 54 14.68 -0.19 8.69
CA ASP A 54 15.25 -1.04 7.63
C ASP A 54 14.18 -1.45 6.61
N PHE A 55 14.56 -1.49 5.32
CA PHE A 55 13.65 -1.82 4.22
C PHE A 55 13.00 -3.19 4.37
N PHE A 56 13.76 -4.18 4.82
CA PHE A 56 13.27 -5.56 4.97
C PHE A 56 12.71 -5.85 6.36
N TRP A 57 12.72 -4.88 7.27
CA TRP A 57 12.21 -5.07 8.62
C TRP A 57 10.76 -5.58 8.62
N THR A 58 9.91 -4.94 7.84
CA THR A 58 8.50 -5.33 7.70
C THR A 58 8.35 -6.72 7.11
N THR A 59 9.12 -7.04 6.07
CA THR A 59 9.12 -8.38 5.46
C THR A 59 9.47 -9.46 6.49
N VAL A 60 10.55 -9.26 7.25
CA VAL A 60 11.04 -10.27 8.20
C VAL A 60 10.07 -10.45 9.39
N HIS A 61 9.56 -9.34 9.93
CA HIS A 61 8.75 -9.39 11.16
C HIS A 61 7.26 -9.62 10.91
N LEU A 62 6.74 -9.15 9.78
CA LEU A 62 5.31 -9.28 9.47
C LEU A 62 4.96 -10.49 8.61
N LEU A 63 5.94 -11.18 8.01
CA LEU A 63 5.67 -12.36 7.20
C LEU A 63 4.92 -13.48 7.94
N PRO A 64 5.29 -13.88 9.18
CA PRO A 64 4.55 -14.93 9.88
C PRO A 64 3.09 -14.57 10.17
N PRO A 65 2.76 -13.42 10.79
CA PRO A 65 1.37 -13.03 11.01
C PRO A 65 0.62 -12.80 9.70
N LEU A 66 1.28 -12.28 8.66
CA LEU A 66 0.71 -12.12 7.32
C LEU A 66 0.27 -13.46 6.74
N LEU A 67 1.12 -14.49 6.77
CA LEU A 67 0.79 -15.81 6.25
C LEU A 67 -0.42 -16.43 6.99
N LEU A 68 -0.53 -16.22 8.29
CA LEU A 68 -1.68 -16.68 9.07
C LEU A 68 -2.96 -15.98 8.61
N VAL A 69 -2.96 -14.64 8.52
CA VAL A 69 -4.14 -13.88 8.11
C VAL A 69 -4.50 -14.17 6.65
N LEU A 70 -3.51 -14.31 5.78
CA LEU A 70 -3.70 -14.70 4.38
C LEU A 70 -4.36 -16.07 4.27
N ALA A 71 -3.90 -17.05 5.04
CA ALA A 71 -4.51 -18.40 5.06
C ALA A 71 -5.96 -18.35 5.52
N VAL A 72 -6.24 -17.65 6.62
CA VAL A 72 -7.61 -17.51 7.15
C VAL A 72 -8.53 -16.83 6.13
N LEU A 73 -8.12 -15.68 5.57
CA LEU A 73 -8.95 -14.98 4.59
C LEU A 73 -9.13 -15.76 3.31
N THR A 74 -8.11 -16.50 2.85
CA THR A 74 -8.23 -17.36 1.67
C THR A 74 -9.22 -18.50 1.94
N CYS A 75 -9.19 -19.13 3.11
CA CYS A 75 -10.17 -20.15 3.48
C CYS A 75 -11.60 -19.60 3.52
N ILE A 76 -11.80 -18.42 4.10
CA ILE A 76 -13.11 -17.76 4.14
C ILE A 76 -13.57 -17.42 2.71
N TYR A 77 -12.68 -16.85 1.89
CA TYR A 77 -12.97 -16.57 0.48
C TYR A 77 -13.41 -17.83 -0.28
N LEU A 78 -12.65 -18.91 -0.18
CA LEU A 78 -12.96 -20.17 -0.86
C LEU A 78 -14.31 -20.75 -0.40
N ALA A 79 -14.65 -20.64 0.88
CA ALA A 79 -15.95 -21.09 1.38
C ALA A 79 -17.09 -20.28 0.78
N ILE A 80 -16.98 -18.94 0.78
CA ILE A 80 -17.97 -18.02 0.23
C ILE A 80 -18.08 -18.20 -1.29
N ASP A 81 -16.95 -18.26 -2.00
CA ASP A 81 -16.92 -18.40 -3.46
C ASP A 81 -17.51 -19.76 -3.89
N THR A 82 -17.19 -20.83 -3.17
CA THR A 82 -17.76 -22.16 -3.43
C THR A 82 -19.28 -22.17 -3.23
N TYR A 83 -19.77 -21.47 -2.20
CA TYR A 83 -21.22 -21.35 -1.98
C TYR A 83 -21.90 -20.63 -3.14
N PHE A 84 -21.39 -19.46 -3.56
CA PHE A 84 -21.96 -18.70 -4.66
C PHE A 84 -21.79 -19.39 -6.01
N TYR A 85 -20.67 -20.06 -6.24
CA TYR A 85 -20.45 -20.87 -7.44
C TYR A 85 -21.48 -21.99 -7.58
N LYS A 86 -21.71 -22.77 -6.52
CA LYS A 86 -22.75 -23.82 -6.51
C LYS A 86 -24.14 -23.26 -6.77
N LYS A 87 -24.44 -22.07 -6.22
CA LYS A 87 -25.70 -21.38 -6.43
C LYS A 87 -25.86 -20.96 -7.91
N GLU A 88 -24.83 -20.36 -8.51
CA GLU A 88 -24.83 -19.99 -9.93
C GLU A 88 -25.03 -21.18 -10.87
N VAL A 89 -24.38 -22.29 -10.56
CA VAL A 89 -24.55 -23.54 -11.32
C VAL A 89 -25.98 -24.06 -11.20
N ALA A 90 -26.56 -24.07 -9.99
CA ALA A 90 -27.93 -24.51 -9.75
C ALA A 90 -28.97 -23.61 -10.44
N GLU A 91 -28.72 -22.30 -10.52
CA GLU A 91 -29.57 -21.33 -11.22
C GLU A 91 -29.37 -21.36 -12.75
N GLY A 92 -28.40 -22.15 -13.27
CA GLY A 92 -28.05 -22.19 -14.70
C GLY A 92 -27.48 -20.87 -15.24
N SER A 93 -27.08 -19.98 -14.34
CA SER A 93 -26.57 -18.65 -14.67
C SER A 93 -25.06 -18.64 -14.94
N PHE A 94 -24.34 -19.71 -14.59
CA PHE A 94 -22.92 -19.85 -14.83
C PHE A 94 -22.62 -20.15 -16.30
N LYS A 95 -21.93 -19.23 -16.96
CA LYS A 95 -21.44 -19.41 -18.33
C LYS A 95 -19.93 -19.52 -18.32
N LEU A 96 -19.42 -20.61 -18.86
CA LEU A 96 -17.99 -20.74 -19.11
C LEU A 96 -17.54 -19.66 -20.09
N PRO A 97 -16.35 -19.06 -19.92
CA PRO A 97 -15.77 -18.14 -20.92
C PRO A 97 -15.66 -18.87 -22.25
N THR A 98 -16.27 -18.30 -23.28
CA THR A 98 -16.32 -18.94 -24.62
C THR A 98 -15.02 -18.80 -25.39
N GLU A 99 -14.21 -17.80 -25.03
CA GLU A 99 -12.92 -17.55 -25.66
C GLU A 99 -11.77 -17.75 -24.69
N LYS A 100 -10.81 -18.58 -25.09
CA LYS A 100 -9.53 -18.73 -24.38
C LYS A 100 -8.64 -17.57 -24.80
N VAL A 101 -8.58 -16.52 -23.98
CA VAL A 101 -7.60 -15.45 -24.19
C VAL A 101 -6.21 -16.00 -23.86
N PRO A 102 -5.24 -15.96 -24.79
CA PRO A 102 -3.89 -16.41 -24.49
C PRO A 102 -3.29 -15.57 -23.36
N PHE A 103 -2.62 -16.24 -22.43
CA PHE A 103 -1.94 -15.57 -21.34
C PHE A 103 -0.75 -14.79 -21.91
N GLY A 104 -0.77 -13.47 -21.82
CA GLY A 104 0.27 -12.58 -22.30
C GLY A 104 0.46 -11.39 -21.36
N ILE A 105 1.66 -10.83 -21.35
CA ILE A 105 1.99 -9.62 -20.59
C ILE A 105 2.42 -8.56 -21.59
N ASP A 106 1.55 -7.59 -21.85
CA ASP A 106 1.87 -6.42 -22.63
C ASP A 106 2.61 -5.39 -21.76
N GLY A 107 3.71 -4.84 -22.30
CA GLY A 107 4.51 -3.86 -21.57
C GLY A 107 5.46 -4.44 -20.54
N ALA A 108 5.97 -5.67 -20.75
CA ALA A 108 6.93 -6.34 -19.87
C ALA A 108 8.17 -5.49 -19.54
N VAL A 109 8.54 -4.51 -20.37
CA VAL A 109 9.60 -3.53 -20.11
C VAL A 109 9.39 -2.77 -18.78
N ASN A 110 8.15 -2.61 -18.34
CA ASN A 110 7.85 -1.93 -17.08
C ASN A 110 8.33 -2.70 -15.84
N PHE A 111 8.56 -4.01 -15.93
CA PHE A 111 9.21 -4.75 -14.84
C PHE A 111 10.66 -4.30 -14.62
N LEU A 112 11.36 -3.90 -15.70
CA LEU A 112 12.71 -3.34 -15.59
C LEU A 112 12.69 -1.99 -14.87
N TRP A 113 11.75 -1.11 -15.22
CA TRP A 113 11.60 0.20 -14.56
C TRP A 113 11.16 0.05 -13.11
N LEU A 114 10.27 -0.91 -12.83
CA LEU A 114 9.87 -1.24 -11.45
C LEU A 114 11.06 -1.75 -10.63
N ALA A 115 11.88 -2.64 -11.18
CA ALA A 115 13.12 -3.10 -10.53
C ALA A 115 14.09 -1.92 -10.29
N GLY A 116 14.17 -0.98 -11.24
CA GLY A 116 14.93 0.26 -11.10
C GLY A 116 14.43 1.12 -9.92
N ILE A 117 13.11 1.26 -9.76
CA ILE A 117 12.51 1.99 -8.63
C ILE A 117 12.88 1.31 -7.31
N VAL A 118 12.73 -0.03 -7.21
CA VAL A 118 13.15 -0.79 -6.02
C VAL A 118 14.63 -0.57 -5.73
N GLY A 119 15.47 -0.65 -6.76
CA GLY A 119 16.91 -0.39 -6.66
C GLY A 119 17.23 1.02 -6.16
N ALA A 120 16.52 2.04 -6.64
CA ALA A 120 16.69 3.42 -6.19
C ALA A 120 16.32 3.61 -4.71
N VAL A 121 15.26 2.94 -4.23
CA VAL A 121 14.89 2.95 -2.82
C VAL A 121 15.97 2.29 -1.97
N LEU A 122 16.41 1.09 -2.34
CA LEU A 122 17.47 0.37 -1.63
C LEU A 122 18.78 1.17 -1.61
N MET A 123 19.16 1.76 -2.75
CA MET A 123 20.32 2.65 -2.85
C MET A 123 20.22 3.80 -1.84
N SER A 124 19.06 4.46 -1.74
CA SER A 124 18.89 5.59 -0.81
C SER A 124 18.96 5.19 0.67
N GLY A 125 18.62 3.94 1.00
CA GLY A 125 18.74 3.41 2.36
C GLY A 125 20.17 2.99 2.74
N ILE A 126 20.93 2.51 1.77
CA ILE A 126 22.31 2.01 2.00
C ILE A 126 23.33 3.15 1.87
N TRP A 127 23.12 4.06 0.92
CA TRP A 127 24.03 5.16 0.65
C TRP A 127 23.95 6.22 1.74
N LYS A 128 24.93 6.21 2.65
CA LYS A 128 25.08 7.24 3.67
C LYS A 128 25.95 8.38 3.11
N SER A 129 25.39 9.58 3.05
CA SER A 129 26.09 10.80 2.65
C SER A 129 25.89 11.88 3.70
N ASN A 130 26.95 12.59 4.01
CA ASN A 130 26.91 13.76 4.91
C ASN A 130 26.51 15.03 4.16
N VAL A 131 26.31 14.94 2.85
CA VAL A 131 25.88 16.08 2.03
C VAL A 131 24.37 16.20 2.14
N SER A 132 23.92 17.33 2.64
CA SER A 132 22.52 17.74 2.69
C SER A 132 22.36 19.15 2.15
N PHE A 133 21.25 19.39 1.50
CA PHE A 133 20.86 20.71 1.01
C PHE A 133 19.70 21.21 1.88
N GLU A 134 19.78 22.43 2.32
CA GLU A 134 18.70 23.08 3.05
C GLU A 134 17.84 23.88 2.07
N VAL A 135 16.59 23.48 1.93
CA VAL A 135 15.59 24.17 1.10
C VAL A 135 14.37 24.46 1.96
N LEU A 136 14.03 25.73 2.14
CA LEU A 136 12.90 26.18 2.96
C LEU A 136 12.90 25.56 4.38
N SER A 137 14.06 25.53 5.04
CA SER A 137 14.26 24.93 6.37
C SER A 137 14.04 23.39 6.43
N VAL A 138 14.03 22.73 5.28
CA VAL A 138 13.98 21.28 5.18
C VAL A 138 15.34 20.74 4.74
N HIS A 139 15.90 19.81 5.51
CA HIS A 139 17.16 19.15 5.16
C HIS A 139 16.91 18.03 4.16
N LEU A 140 17.32 18.23 2.92
CA LEU A 140 17.24 17.24 1.84
C LEU A 140 18.59 16.52 1.72
N SER A 141 18.61 15.23 2.01
CA SER A 141 19.82 14.42 1.84
C SER A 141 20.12 14.14 0.38
N LEU A 142 21.39 14.11 -0.01
CA LEU A 142 21.81 13.79 -1.38
C LEU A 142 21.27 12.44 -1.87
N PRO A 143 21.30 11.34 -1.07
CA PRO A 143 20.69 10.07 -1.47
C PRO A 143 19.18 10.17 -1.73
N GLY A 144 18.47 10.97 -0.94
CA GLY A 144 17.03 11.23 -1.13
C GLY A 144 16.76 11.93 -2.46
N LEU A 145 17.50 13.00 -2.76
CA LEU A 145 17.36 13.72 -4.03
C LEU A 145 17.70 12.83 -5.24
N ALA A 146 18.75 12.01 -5.13
CA ALA A 146 19.12 11.07 -6.19
C ALA A 146 18.02 10.03 -6.43
N ARG A 147 17.43 9.47 -5.37
CA ARG A 147 16.29 8.57 -5.46
C ARG A 147 15.11 9.23 -6.17
N ASP A 148 14.73 10.43 -5.77
CA ASP A 148 13.58 11.15 -6.32
C ASP A 148 13.80 11.50 -7.80
N ALA A 149 15.04 11.87 -8.18
CA ALA A 149 15.42 12.06 -9.58
C ALA A 149 15.32 10.76 -10.39
N LEU A 150 15.74 9.62 -9.82
CA LEU A 150 15.58 8.29 -10.45
C LEU A 150 14.12 7.90 -10.59
N PHE A 151 13.26 8.21 -9.64
CA PHE A 151 11.82 7.96 -9.75
C PHE A 151 11.21 8.72 -10.93
N ILE A 152 11.55 9.99 -11.09
CA ILE A 152 11.11 10.81 -12.24
C ILE A 152 11.65 10.21 -13.55
N LEU A 153 12.91 9.84 -13.59
CA LEU A 153 13.53 9.21 -14.76
C LEU A 153 12.81 7.92 -15.15
N PHE A 154 12.59 6.99 -14.21
CA PHE A 154 11.91 5.72 -14.50
C PHE A 154 10.45 5.93 -14.86
N ALA A 155 9.76 6.92 -14.28
CA ALA A 155 8.41 7.28 -14.68
C ALA A 155 8.37 7.77 -16.14
N VAL A 156 9.29 8.65 -16.54
CA VAL A 156 9.39 9.13 -17.93
C VAL A 156 9.74 7.98 -18.87
N LEU A 157 10.71 7.14 -18.52
CA LEU A 157 11.09 5.98 -19.32
C LEU A 157 9.91 5.01 -19.50
N SER A 158 9.15 4.74 -18.44
CA SER A 158 7.93 3.95 -18.52
C SER A 158 6.91 4.56 -19.47
N LEU A 159 6.67 5.87 -19.39
CA LEU A 159 5.73 6.56 -20.29
C LEU A 159 6.16 6.52 -21.75
N VAL A 160 7.46 6.61 -22.04
CA VAL A 160 8.00 6.61 -23.41
C VAL A 160 8.04 5.20 -23.99
N THR A 161 8.42 4.20 -23.19
CA THR A 161 8.65 2.83 -23.68
C THR A 161 7.39 1.97 -23.65
N THR A 162 6.36 2.32 -22.88
CA THR A 162 5.11 1.55 -22.85
C THR A 162 4.27 1.81 -24.10
N PRO A 163 3.87 0.76 -24.83
CA PRO A 163 3.03 0.91 -26.01
C PRO A 163 1.71 1.61 -25.70
N LYS A 164 1.27 2.50 -26.60
CA LYS A 164 0.00 3.24 -26.44
C LYS A 164 -1.18 2.30 -26.27
N ILE A 165 -1.20 1.19 -27.02
CA ILE A 165 -2.24 0.16 -26.96
C ILE A 165 -2.39 -0.39 -25.53
N ALA A 166 -1.28 -0.69 -24.84
CA ALA A 166 -1.31 -1.18 -23.46
C ALA A 166 -1.87 -0.13 -22.50
N ARG A 167 -1.57 1.15 -22.71
CA ARG A 167 -2.11 2.27 -21.89
C ARG A 167 -3.59 2.49 -22.12
N GLU A 168 -4.03 2.44 -23.38
CA GLU A 168 -5.44 2.59 -23.77
C GLU A 168 -6.27 1.41 -23.28
N ALA A 169 -5.78 0.19 -23.45
CA ALA A 169 -6.41 -1.02 -22.91
C ALA A 169 -6.56 -0.98 -21.39
N ASN A 170 -5.61 -0.40 -20.69
CA ASN A 170 -5.67 -0.18 -19.24
C ASN A 170 -6.42 1.11 -18.85
N GLN A 171 -6.92 1.90 -19.80
CA GLN A 171 -7.56 3.22 -19.58
C GLN A 171 -6.74 4.07 -18.59
N PHE A 172 -5.42 4.08 -18.77
CA PHE A 172 -4.53 4.83 -17.91
C PHE A 172 -4.87 6.33 -18.00
N ASN A 173 -5.12 6.95 -16.86
CA ASN A 173 -5.28 8.37 -16.72
C ASN A 173 -4.53 8.88 -15.47
N TRP A 174 -4.33 10.17 -15.40
CA TRP A 174 -3.66 10.83 -14.28
C TRP A 174 -4.60 11.17 -13.13
N ASP A 175 -5.91 11.04 -13.32
CA ASP A 175 -6.92 11.52 -12.37
C ASP A 175 -6.78 10.83 -11.01
N ALA A 176 -6.63 9.50 -11.00
CA ALA A 176 -6.43 8.74 -9.77
C ALA A 176 -5.14 9.12 -9.03
N ILE A 177 -4.06 9.39 -9.76
CA ILE A 177 -2.77 9.80 -9.18
C ILE A 177 -2.89 11.21 -8.60
N LEU A 178 -3.55 12.12 -9.32
CA LEU A 178 -3.76 13.50 -8.88
C LEU A 178 -4.68 13.56 -7.65
N GLU A 179 -5.71 12.71 -7.60
CA GLU A 179 -6.60 12.59 -6.45
C GLU A 179 -5.85 12.12 -5.20
N VAL A 180 -5.04 11.07 -5.33
CA VAL A 180 -4.18 10.60 -4.24
C VAL A 180 -3.18 11.67 -3.81
N ALA A 181 -2.56 12.40 -4.74
CA ALA A 181 -1.64 13.49 -4.42
C ALA A 181 -2.32 14.61 -3.62
N LYS A 182 -3.54 15.00 -4.01
CA LYS A 182 -4.33 16.02 -3.28
C LYS A 182 -4.69 15.53 -1.86
N LEU A 183 -5.08 14.27 -1.74
CA LEU A 183 -5.42 13.64 -0.47
C LEU A 183 -4.21 13.64 0.48
N PHE A 184 -3.06 13.16 0.03
CA PHE A 184 -1.85 13.17 0.86
C PHE A 184 -1.39 14.58 1.20
N PHE A 185 -1.49 15.53 0.29
CA PHE A 185 -1.20 16.93 0.60
C PHE A 185 -2.06 17.45 1.76
N GLY A 186 -3.37 17.17 1.73
CA GLY A 186 -4.28 17.52 2.81
C GLY A 186 -3.91 16.82 4.13
N ILE A 187 -3.66 15.50 4.10
CA ILE A 187 -3.27 14.72 5.28
C ILE A 187 -1.99 15.29 5.92
N PHE A 188 -0.94 15.54 5.14
CA PHE A 188 0.33 16.02 5.67
C PHE A 188 0.23 17.43 6.30
N ILE A 189 -0.63 18.30 5.78
CA ILE A 189 -0.89 19.60 6.42
C ILE A 189 -1.64 19.41 7.74
N CYS A 190 -2.71 18.60 7.75
CA CYS A 190 -3.56 18.41 8.91
C CYS A 190 -2.87 17.61 10.04
N ILE A 191 -1.90 16.75 9.72
CA ILE A 191 -1.22 15.93 10.73
C ILE A 191 -0.22 16.72 11.58
N VAL A 192 0.31 17.84 11.07
CA VAL A 192 1.33 18.62 11.79
C VAL A 192 0.86 19.05 13.19
N PRO A 193 -0.31 19.72 13.37
CA PRO A 193 -0.78 20.09 14.70
C PRO A 193 -1.10 18.88 15.57
N VAL A 194 -1.56 17.76 15.00
CA VAL A 194 -1.83 16.53 15.74
C VAL A 194 -0.54 15.94 16.32
N LEU A 195 0.54 15.92 15.52
CA LEU A 195 1.85 15.46 15.99
C LEU A 195 2.40 16.33 17.11
N GLU A 196 2.23 17.65 17.03
CA GLU A 196 2.67 18.56 18.10
C GLU A 196 1.84 18.35 19.40
N MET A 197 0.53 18.12 19.28
CA MET A 197 -0.30 17.76 20.44
C MET A 197 0.10 16.42 21.07
N LEU A 198 0.47 15.42 20.26
CA LEU A 198 0.96 14.12 20.76
C LEU A 198 2.35 14.26 21.39
N ARG A 199 3.26 15.05 20.81
CA ARG A 199 4.59 15.32 21.35
C ARG A 199 4.56 16.04 22.71
N ALA A 200 3.53 16.83 22.95
CA ALA A 200 3.31 17.46 24.25
C ALA A 200 3.00 16.44 25.39
N GLY A 201 2.74 15.18 25.04
CA GLY A 201 2.57 14.08 25.98
C GLY A 201 1.52 14.37 27.04
N ALA A 202 1.91 14.24 28.32
CA ALA A 202 1.03 14.49 29.47
C ALA A 202 0.58 15.96 29.61
N ALA A 203 1.26 16.91 28.97
CA ALA A 203 0.87 18.33 28.95
C ALA A 203 0.01 18.71 27.74
N GLY A 204 -0.22 17.77 26.78
CA GLY A 204 -0.96 17.99 25.56
C GLY A 204 -2.44 17.66 25.65
N ALA A 205 -3.18 18.04 24.61
CA ALA A 205 -4.61 17.75 24.49
C ALA A 205 -4.92 16.24 24.47
N PHE A 206 -3.95 15.41 24.05
CA PHE A 206 -4.07 13.95 24.02
C PHE A 206 -3.50 13.24 25.25
N ALA A 207 -3.25 13.98 26.36
CA ALA A 207 -2.77 13.39 27.60
C ALA A 207 -3.56 12.15 28.06
N PRO A 208 -4.91 12.09 27.98
CA PRO A 208 -5.66 10.89 28.33
C PRO A 208 -5.35 9.68 27.46
N LEU A 209 -5.11 9.89 26.16
CA LEU A 209 -4.73 8.81 25.22
C LEU A 209 -3.31 8.31 25.48
N VAL A 210 -2.37 9.23 25.74
CA VAL A 210 -0.99 8.90 26.10
C VAL A 210 -0.96 8.10 27.40
N ALA A 211 -1.76 8.49 28.42
CA ALA A 211 -1.87 7.78 29.69
C ALA A 211 -2.45 6.35 29.55
N LEU A 212 -3.27 6.08 28.54
CA LEU A 212 -3.78 4.73 28.27
C LEU A 212 -2.70 3.77 27.74
N VAL A 213 -1.76 4.29 26.98
CA VAL A 213 -0.71 3.49 26.32
C VAL A 213 0.62 3.49 27.08
N THR A 214 0.75 4.28 28.14
CA THR A 214 1.94 4.33 29.01
C THR A 214 1.57 3.95 30.42
N ASN A 215 2.46 3.22 31.11
CA ASN A 215 2.35 2.95 32.53
C ASN A 215 2.96 4.09 33.36
N GLU A 216 2.83 4.04 34.70
CA GLU A 216 3.39 5.04 35.60
C GLU A 216 4.92 5.16 35.53
N ALA A 217 5.60 4.12 35.05
CA ALA A 217 7.05 4.12 34.83
C ALA A 217 7.46 4.71 33.44
N GLY A 218 6.49 5.14 32.62
CA GLY A 218 6.72 5.68 31.28
C GLY A 218 7.00 4.61 30.22
N GLU A 219 6.79 3.32 30.54
CA GLU A 219 6.92 2.23 29.59
C GLU A 219 5.63 2.03 28.79
N PHE A 220 5.76 1.60 27.53
CA PHE A 220 4.61 1.37 26.68
C PHE A 220 3.85 0.09 27.05
N ASN A 221 2.53 0.20 27.20
CA ASN A 221 1.64 -0.94 27.31
C ASN A 221 1.30 -1.43 25.88
N ASN A 222 2.01 -2.45 25.41
CA ASN A 222 1.87 -2.98 24.06
C ASN A 222 0.47 -3.46 23.72
N VAL A 223 -0.28 -4.00 24.69
CA VAL A 223 -1.66 -4.48 24.48
C VAL A 223 -2.60 -3.31 24.25
N MET A 224 -2.52 -2.27 25.08
CA MET A 224 -3.34 -1.08 24.92
C MET A 224 -2.98 -0.31 23.65
N PHE A 225 -1.67 -0.24 23.34
CA PHE A 225 -1.18 0.38 22.11
C PHE A 225 -1.75 -0.33 20.88
N PHE A 226 -1.72 -1.67 20.84
CA PHE A 226 -2.30 -2.48 19.76
C PHE A 226 -3.80 -2.20 19.57
N TRP A 227 -4.59 -2.26 20.64
CA TRP A 227 -6.03 -2.05 20.55
C TRP A 227 -6.40 -0.61 20.20
N LEU A 228 -5.70 0.38 20.76
CA LEU A 228 -5.95 1.78 20.43
C LEU A 228 -5.61 2.08 18.97
N THR A 229 -4.44 1.62 18.50
CA THR A 229 -4.02 1.77 17.12
C THR A 229 -5.00 1.08 16.15
N GLY A 230 -5.41 -0.14 16.45
CA GLY A 230 -6.38 -0.89 15.64
C GLY A 230 -7.75 -0.20 15.58
N THR A 231 -8.21 0.37 16.70
CA THR A 231 -9.47 1.12 16.75
C THR A 231 -9.37 2.42 15.96
N LEU A 232 -8.29 3.18 16.11
CA LEU A 232 -8.05 4.40 15.35
C LEU A 232 -7.95 4.11 13.85
N SER A 233 -7.26 3.05 13.45
CA SER A 233 -7.13 2.65 12.04
C SER A 233 -8.45 2.22 11.41
N ALA A 234 -9.46 1.86 12.20
CA ALA A 234 -10.80 1.57 11.67
C ALA A 234 -11.56 2.83 11.23
N PHE A 235 -11.20 4.00 11.74
CA PHE A 235 -11.84 5.29 11.43
C PHE A 235 -10.93 6.22 10.62
N LEU A 236 -9.63 6.15 10.84
CA LEU A 236 -8.63 6.96 10.17
C LEU A 236 -7.94 6.13 9.09
N ASP A 237 -7.41 6.80 8.09
CA ASP A 237 -6.52 6.17 7.13
C ASP A 237 -5.21 5.69 7.81
N ASN A 238 -4.51 4.76 7.18
CA ASN A 238 -3.27 4.18 7.71
C ASN A 238 -2.19 5.24 7.99
N ALA A 239 -2.05 6.23 7.12
CA ALA A 239 -1.00 7.23 7.23
C ALA A 239 -1.11 8.11 8.51
N PRO A 240 -2.30 8.63 8.91
CA PRO A 240 -2.43 9.35 10.16
C PRO A 240 -2.31 8.49 11.42
N THR A 241 -2.58 7.18 11.30
CA THR A 241 -2.54 6.26 12.44
C THR A 241 -1.12 5.79 12.75
N TYR A 242 -0.28 5.65 11.72
CA TYR A 242 1.11 5.21 11.80
C TYR A 242 2.02 6.27 12.40
#